data_053148c39711f4f562d55be003042419
#
_entry.id   053148c39711f4f562d55be003042419
#
_cell.length_a   1.000
_cell.length_b   1.000
_cell.length_c   1.000
_cell.angle_alpha   90.00
_cell.angle_beta   90.00
_cell.angle_gamma   90.00
#
_symmetry.space_group_name_H-M   'P 1'
#
loop_
_entity.id
_entity.type
_entity.pdbx_description
1 polymer ?
#
loop_
_entity_poly.entity_id
_entity_poly.type
_entity_poly.pdbx_seq_one_letter_code
_entity_poly.pdbx_strand_id
1 'polypeptide(L)'
;MQCASKDTTVYTPVPYDLEIPTLFANKLIAPVIPANNPLTEEGVALGKKLFFDRRLSGNNSQSCAACHNPQRSFTNNRQFSEGIDGLLGTRNSMPLFNLAWNFDERFAWDGKEIGLERQALEPVKNPIEMHANWETVAEKLQASPEYPDLFLQAFGNSEIDSVLITKALAQFERTLISGNSKFDRYLNGETTLTPQESAGFNVFMDEAKGDCFHCHGSDNNPLWT
;
A
#
# COMPACT_ATOMS: atom_id res chain seq x y z
N MET A 1 6.81 -40.37 29.97
CA MET A 1 7.17 -39.16 29.18
C MET A 1 6.58 -39.32 27.79
N GLN A 2 5.45 -38.74 27.54
CA GLN A 2 4.85 -38.69 26.19
C GLN A 2 5.46 -37.49 25.46
N CYS A 3 6.25 -37.74 24.42
CA CYS A 3 6.60 -36.70 23.46
C CYS A 3 5.31 -36.26 22.73
N ALA A 4 4.84 -35.07 23.03
CA ALA A 4 3.83 -34.42 22.21
C ALA A 4 4.44 -34.23 20.80
N SER A 5 3.87 -34.87 19.80
CA SER A 5 4.16 -34.60 18.42
C SER A 5 3.83 -33.11 18.19
N LYS A 6 4.80 -32.28 17.86
CA LYS A 6 4.56 -30.98 17.28
C LYS A 6 3.85 -31.25 15.95
N ASP A 7 2.56 -30.95 15.88
CA ASP A 7 1.85 -30.82 14.61
C ASP A 7 2.64 -29.79 13.79
N THR A 8 3.41 -30.26 12.83
CA THR A 8 4.01 -29.40 11.82
C THR A 8 2.87 -28.98 10.91
N THR A 9 2.21 -27.87 11.22
CA THR A 9 1.28 -27.20 10.29
C THR A 9 2.07 -26.96 9.02
N VAL A 10 1.68 -27.68 7.96
CA VAL A 10 2.29 -27.51 6.64
C VAL A 10 1.89 -26.13 6.16
N TYR A 11 2.88 -25.26 5.90
CA TYR A 11 2.65 -23.96 5.30
C TYR A 11 2.07 -24.12 3.89
N THR A 12 0.82 -23.78 3.72
CA THR A 12 0.09 -23.81 2.44
C THR A 12 -0.73 -22.55 2.30
N PRO A 13 -0.10 -21.40 1.94
CA PRO A 13 -0.82 -20.15 1.80
C PRO A 13 -1.81 -20.23 0.65
N VAL A 14 -2.97 -19.62 0.83
CA VAL A 14 -3.99 -19.51 -0.20
C VAL A 14 -3.65 -18.32 -1.12
N PRO A 15 -3.48 -18.52 -2.44
CA PRO A 15 -3.28 -17.40 -3.36
C PRO A 15 -4.43 -16.39 -3.27
N TYR A 16 -4.09 -15.11 -3.17
CA TYR A 16 -5.07 -14.04 -3.18
C TYR A 16 -5.48 -13.70 -4.62
N ASP A 17 -6.77 -13.77 -4.92
CA ASP A 17 -7.31 -13.38 -6.23
C ASP A 17 -7.55 -11.86 -6.26
N LEU A 18 -6.67 -11.15 -6.96
CA LEU A 18 -6.73 -9.70 -7.05
C LEU A 18 -7.84 -9.27 -8.01
N GLU A 19 -8.88 -8.62 -7.50
CA GLU A 19 -9.96 -8.08 -8.30
C GLU A 19 -9.47 -6.90 -9.17
N ILE A 20 -9.18 -7.18 -10.44
CA ILE A 20 -8.72 -6.17 -11.39
C ILE A 20 -9.93 -5.51 -12.06
N PRO A 21 -10.09 -4.16 -11.96
CA PRO A 21 -11.16 -3.45 -12.66
C PRO A 21 -11.11 -3.69 -14.18
N THR A 22 -12.26 -3.81 -14.82
CA THR A 22 -12.39 -4.07 -16.27
C THR A 22 -11.60 -3.07 -17.11
N LEU A 23 -11.62 -1.79 -16.71
CA LEU A 23 -10.82 -0.75 -17.39
C LEU A 23 -9.33 -1.09 -17.37
N PHE A 24 -8.80 -1.53 -16.21
CA PHE A 24 -7.39 -1.85 -16.05
C PHE A 24 -7.03 -3.12 -16.81
N ALA A 25 -7.87 -4.16 -16.73
CA ALA A 25 -7.67 -5.40 -17.48
C ALA A 25 -7.63 -5.17 -19.00
N ASN A 26 -8.37 -4.18 -19.51
CA ASN A 26 -8.44 -3.88 -20.95
C ASN A 26 -7.38 -2.89 -21.43
N LYS A 27 -6.88 -2.01 -20.54
CA LYS A 27 -6.04 -0.86 -20.92
C LYS A 27 -4.61 -0.94 -20.38
N LEU A 28 -4.36 -1.69 -19.32
CA LEU A 28 -3.09 -1.73 -18.64
C LEU A 28 -2.43 -3.11 -18.77
N ILE A 29 -1.12 -3.16 -18.63
CA ILE A 29 -0.41 -4.43 -18.43
C ILE A 29 -0.70 -4.97 -17.02
N ALA A 30 -0.39 -6.25 -16.79
CA ALA A 30 -0.62 -6.89 -15.50
C ALA A 30 0.08 -6.14 -14.36
N PRO A 31 -0.49 -6.14 -13.14
CA PRO A 31 0.14 -5.50 -11.99
C PRO A 31 1.48 -6.16 -11.62
N VAL A 32 2.36 -5.39 -11.00
CA VAL A 32 3.66 -5.87 -10.52
C VAL A 32 3.48 -6.58 -9.18
N ILE A 33 3.60 -7.89 -9.21
CA ILE A 33 3.60 -8.73 -8.00
C ILE A 33 4.96 -9.43 -7.93
N PRO A 34 5.83 -9.10 -6.98
CA PRO A 34 7.15 -9.71 -6.88
C PRO A 34 7.07 -11.21 -6.60
N ALA A 35 7.87 -12.02 -7.33
CA ALA A 35 7.87 -13.47 -7.16
C ALA A 35 8.29 -13.92 -5.74
N ASN A 36 9.06 -13.10 -5.04
CA ASN A 36 9.50 -13.35 -3.66
C ASN A 36 8.51 -12.84 -2.60
N ASN A 37 7.40 -12.24 -3.03
CA ASN A 37 6.30 -11.78 -2.17
C ASN A 37 4.96 -11.88 -2.91
N PRO A 38 4.52 -13.10 -3.33
CA PRO A 38 3.23 -13.29 -3.97
C PRO A 38 2.09 -12.91 -3.02
N LEU A 39 0.97 -12.48 -3.56
CA LEU A 39 -0.21 -12.17 -2.76
C LEU A 39 -0.86 -13.45 -2.25
N THR A 40 -1.14 -13.50 -0.95
CA THR A 40 -1.86 -14.59 -0.29
C THR A 40 -2.95 -14.02 0.61
N GLU A 41 -4.02 -14.80 0.83
CA GLU A 41 -5.12 -14.38 1.71
C GLU A 41 -4.60 -14.06 3.12
N GLU A 42 -3.72 -14.90 3.65
CA GLU A 42 -3.13 -14.74 4.98
C GLU A 42 -2.19 -13.54 5.04
N GLY A 43 -1.37 -13.35 4.00
CA GLY A 43 -0.44 -12.22 3.93
C GLY A 43 -1.16 -10.88 3.80
N VAL A 44 -2.19 -10.79 2.97
CA VAL A 44 -3.04 -9.61 2.82
C VAL A 44 -3.78 -9.30 4.13
N ALA A 45 -4.38 -10.32 4.77
CA ALA A 45 -5.08 -10.15 6.04
C ALA A 45 -4.13 -9.67 7.16
N LEU A 46 -2.93 -10.26 7.26
CA LEU A 46 -1.90 -9.84 8.19
C LEU A 46 -1.43 -8.40 7.90
N GLY A 47 -1.18 -8.07 6.64
CA GLY A 47 -0.77 -6.73 6.23
C GLY A 47 -1.82 -5.68 6.58
N LYS A 48 -3.09 -5.97 6.33
CA LYS A 48 -4.20 -5.12 6.75
C LYS A 48 -4.21 -4.89 8.26
N LYS A 49 -4.03 -5.96 9.06
CA LYS A 49 -3.98 -5.85 10.51
C LYS A 49 -2.82 -4.97 10.98
N LEU A 50 -1.62 -5.17 10.42
CA LEU A 50 -0.43 -4.40 10.72
C LEU A 50 -0.59 -2.92 10.33
N PHE A 51 -1.22 -2.63 9.20
CA PHE A 51 -1.47 -1.26 8.71
C PHE A 51 -2.27 -0.40 9.71
N PHE A 52 -3.15 -1.02 10.48
CA PHE A 52 -3.93 -0.35 11.52
C PHE A 52 -3.32 -0.49 12.92
N ASP A 53 -2.21 -1.20 13.08
CA ASP A 53 -1.62 -1.47 14.39
C ASP A 53 -0.68 -0.35 14.84
N ARG A 54 -0.99 0.23 15.98
CA ARG A 54 -0.20 1.32 16.57
C ARG A 54 1.13 0.86 17.16
N ARG A 55 1.31 -0.45 17.39
CA ARG A 55 2.57 -1.02 17.89
C ARG A 55 3.75 -0.80 16.97
N LEU A 56 3.49 -0.45 15.69
CA LEU A 56 4.54 -0.10 14.74
C LEU A 56 5.19 1.26 15.02
N SER A 57 4.60 2.11 15.88
CA SER A 57 5.23 3.36 16.30
C SER A 57 5.95 3.23 17.64
N GLY A 58 6.92 4.12 17.89
CA GLY A 58 7.78 4.08 19.07
C GLY A 58 7.00 4.09 20.39
N ASN A 59 5.98 4.93 20.49
CA ASN A 59 5.14 5.12 21.68
C ASN A 59 3.75 4.45 21.58
N ASN A 60 3.49 3.64 20.54
CA ASN A 60 2.22 2.97 20.25
C ASN A 60 1.03 3.94 20.06
N SER A 61 1.26 5.16 19.58
CA SER A 61 0.20 6.16 19.37
C SER A 61 -0.31 6.22 17.94
N GLN A 62 0.52 5.90 16.94
CA GLN A 62 0.20 5.99 15.52
C GLN A 62 0.36 4.65 14.79
N SER A 63 -0.48 4.47 13.77
CA SER A 63 -0.36 3.40 12.77
C SER A 63 -0.22 4.02 11.36
N CYS A 64 0.02 3.22 10.33
CA CYS A 64 0.04 3.68 8.94
C CYS A 64 -1.25 4.43 8.58
N ALA A 65 -2.41 3.92 9.05
CA ALA A 65 -3.72 4.52 8.82
C ALA A 65 -3.89 5.93 9.43
N ALA A 66 -3.04 6.37 10.35
CA ALA A 66 -3.09 7.72 10.91
C ALA A 66 -2.74 8.79 9.84
N CYS A 67 -1.74 8.49 9.02
CA CYS A 67 -1.32 9.33 7.90
C CYS A 67 -1.95 8.91 6.56
N HIS A 68 -2.27 7.64 6.40
CA HIS A 68 -2.89 7.08 5.20
C HIS A 68 -4.33 6.64 5.49
N ASN A 69 -5.23 7.63 5.69
CA ASN A 69 -6.62 7.38 6.09
C ASN A 69 -7.45 6.82 4.92
N PRO A 70 -8.09 5.64 5.05
CA PRO A 70 -8.92 5.05 3.99
C PRO A 70 -10.04 5.96 3.50
N GLN A 71 -10.65 6.75 4.39
CA GLN A 71 -11.74 7.67 4.04
C GLN A 71 -11.26 8.91 3.27
N ARG A 72 -9.96 9.05 3.06
CA ARG A 72 -9.31 10.18 2.39
C ARG A 72 -8.37 9.72 1.29
N SER A 73 -8.77 8.68 0.55
CA SER A 73 -7.92 8.07 -0.50
C SER A 73 -6.55 7.64 0.02
N PHE A 74 -6.50 7.14 1.27
CA PHE A 74 -5.27 6.75 1.95
C PHE A 74 -4.21 7.87 2.04
N THR A 75 -4.66 9.12 2.22
CA THR A 75 -3.83 10.28 2.59
C THR A 75 -4.42 10.99 3.81
N ASN A 76 -3.86 12.09 4.30
CA ASN A 76 -4.35 12.78 5.52
C ASN A 76 -4.94 14.17 5.27
N ASN A 77 -4.99 14.66 4.03
CA ASN A 77 -5.45 16.00 3.66
C ASN A 77 -4.73 17.16 4.38
N ARG A 78 -3.48 16.95 4.80
CA ARG A 78 -2.63 17.97 5.41
C ARG A 78 -1.49 18.30 4.46
N GLN A 79 -1.03 19.54 4.49
CA GLN A 79 0.16 19.95 3.76
C GLN A 79 1.40 19.18 4.23
N PHE A 80 1.49 18.95 5.55
CA PHE A 80 2.57 18.19 6.18
C PHE A 80 1.96 17.16 7.14
N SER A 81 2.49 15.95 7.11
CA SER A 81 2.13 14.90 8.07
C SER A 81 2.80 15.18 9.41
N GLU A 82 2.09 14.88 10.50
CA GLU A 82 2.58 15.04 11.87
C GLU A 82 2.93 13.64 12.43
N GLY A 83 4.15 13.52 12.95
CA GLY A 83 4.62 12.29 13.59
C GLY A 83 4.27 12.18 15.06
N ILE A 84 4.70 11.09 15.70
CA ILE A 84 4.34 10.75 17.10
C ILE A 84 4.83 11.76 18.14
N ASP A 85 5.87 12.51 17.83
CA ASP A 85 6.46 13.54 18.70
C ASP A 85 5.95 14.95 18.38
N GLY A 86 4.89 15.07 17.55
CA GLY A 86 4.32 16.35 17.14
C GLY A 86 5.16 17.10 16.11
N LEU A 87 6.22 16.49 15.59
CA LEU A 87 7.05 17.08 14.55
C LEU A 87 6.35 16.96 13.20
N LEU A 88 6.43 18.02 12.40
CA LEU A 88 5.87 18.03 11.05
C LEU A 88 6.92 17.55 10.06
N GLY A 89 6.51 16.64 9.17
CA GLY A 89 7.27 16.30 7.98
C GLY A 89 7.38 17.46 7.00
N THR A 90 8.07 17.27 5.90
CA THR A 90 8.26 18.30 4.86
C THR A 90 7.29 18.18 3.69
N ARG A 91 6.48 17.11 3.67
CA ARG A 91 5.53 16.77 2.61
C ARG A 91 4.27 16.14 3.19
N ASN A 92 3.20 16.10 2.41
CA ASN A 92 1.98 15.36 2.77
C ASN A 92 2.17 13.85 2.54
N SER A 93 1.31 13.06 3.18
CA SER A 93 1.21 11.63 2.91
C SER A 93 0.71 11.38 1.49
N MET A 94 1.42 10.54 0.75
CA MET A 94 0.99 10.11 -0.59
C MET A 94 -0.23 9.19 -0.48
N PRO A 95 -1.14 9.21 -1.46
CA PRO A 95 -2.21 8.23 -1.53
C PRO A 95 -1.65 6.83 -1.79
N LEU A 96 -2.26 5.79 -1.20
CA LEU A 96 -1.82 4.40 -1.32
C LEU A 96 -2.82 3.58 -2.16
N PHE A 97 -3.22 4.05 -3.32
CA PHE A 97 -4.04 3.24 -4.23
C PHE A 97 -3.32 3.00 -5.55
N ASN A 98 -3.64 1.90 -6.20
CA ASN A 98 -3.10 1.47 -7.49
C ASN A 98 -1.57 1.24 -7.51
N LEU A 99 -0.95 1.05 -6.34
CA LEU A 99 0.50 0.87 -6.21
C LEU A 99 1.01 -0.38 -6.96
N ALA A 100 0.16 -1.39 -7.15
CA ALA A 100 0.49 -2.57 -7.95
C ALA A 100 0.78 -2.27 -9.43
N TRP A 101 0.38 -1.09 -9.94
CA TRP A 101 0.68 -0.63 -11.30
C TRP A 101 1.79 0.41 -11.37
N ASN A 102 2.54 0.62 -10.29
CA ASN A 102 3.78 1.41 -10.35
C ASN A 102 4.89 0.54 -10.94
N PHE A 103 5.02 0.54 -12.26
CA PHE A 103 5.93 -0.33 -13.01
C PHE A 103 7.41 -0.02 -12.79
N ASP A 104 7.74 1.21 -12.43
CA ASP A 104 9.09 1.63 -12.09
C ASP A 104 9.50 1.23 -10.67
N GLU A 105 8.52 0.76 -9.88
CA GLU A 105 8.67 0.42 -8.45
C GLU A 105 9.37 1.51 -7.62
N ARG A 106 9.23 2.77 -8.04
CA ARG A 106 9.80 3.93 -7.35
C ARG A 106 8.75 4.57 -6.45
N PHE A 107 9.09 4.68 -5.19
CA PHE A 107 8.22 5.19 -4.14
C PHE A 107 8.86 6.38 -3.42
N ALA A 108 8.10 7.04 -2.54
CA ALA A 108 8.33 8.36 -1.99
C ALA A 108 8.21 9.47 -3.06
N TRP A 109 8.01 10.72 -2.63
CA TRP A 109 7.80 11.86 -3.52
C TRP A 109 8.98 12.15 -4.48
N ASP A 110 10.16 11.69 -4.13
CA ASP A 110 11.38 11.85 -4.91
C ASP A 110 11.81 10.56 -5.64
N GLY A 111 10.99 9.51 -5.54
CA GLY A 111 11.23 8.22 -6.20
C GLY A 111 12.49 7.49 -5.71
N LYS A 112 12.99 7.82 -4.52
CA LYS A 112 14.27 7.26 -4.00
C LYS A 112 14.16 5.82 -3.52
N GLU A 113 12.99 5.41 -3.05
CA GLU A 113 12.78 4.06 -2.55
C GLU A 113 12.38 3.13 -3.70
N ILE A 114 13.07 2.02 -3.84
CA ILE A 114 12.79 1.01 -4.87
C ILE A 114 12.19 -0.21 -4.21
N GLY A 115 10.97 -0.54 -4.62
CA GLY A 115 10.17 -1.62 -4.05
C GLY A 115 9.33 -1.16 -2.86
N LEU A 116 8.08 -1.61 -2.84
CA LEU A 116 7.09 -1.22 -1.83
C LEU A 116 7.48 -1.72 -0.43
N GLU A 117 8.05 -2.94 -0.36
CA GLU A 117 8.56 -3.53 0.87
C GLU A 117 9.65 -2.66 1.50
N ARG A 118 10.51 -2.07 0.68
CA ARG A 118 11.58 -1.20 1.15
C ARG A 118 11.03 0.16 1.59
N GLN A 119 10.08 0.70 0.82
CA GLN A 119 9.42 1.94 1.20
C GLN A 119 8.77 1.84 2.59
N ALA A 120 8.10 0.71 2.88
CA ALA A 120 7.45 0.48 4.18
C ALA A 120 8.41 0.48 5.39
N LEU A 121 9.73 0.31 5.17
CA LEU A 121 10.73 0.41 6.24
C LEU A 121 10.92 1.85 6.75
N GLU A 122 10.79 2.84 5.86
CA GLU A 122 11.23 4.21 6.14
C GLU A 122 10.36 4.93 7.19
N PRO A 123 9.02 4.96 7.10
CA PRO A 123 8.18 5.68 8.05
C PRO A 123 8.36 5.21 9.50
N VAL A 124 8.59 3.90 9.70
CA VAL A 124 8.73 3.32 11.04
C VAL A 124 9.99 3.82 11.73
N LYS A 125 11.12 3.86 11.03
CA LYS A 125 12.40 4.30 11.61
C LYS A 125 12.62 5.81 11.58
N ASN A 126 11.80 6.56 10.80
CA ASN A 126 11.95 8.00 10.68
C ASN A 126 11.62 8.71 12.00
N PRO A 127 12.57 9.46 12.62
CA PRO A 127 12.34 10.13 13.88
C PRO A 127 11.27 11.25 13.81
N ILE A 128 10.95 11.74 12.60
CA ILE A 128 9.89 12.73 12.40
C ILE A 128 8.51 12.08 12.25
N GLU A 129 8.45 10.77 11.97
CA GLU A 129 7.19 10.04 11.71
C GLU A 129 6.84 9.08 12.85
N MET A 130 7.15 7.79 12.73
CA MET A 130 6.78 6.77 13.72
C MET A 130 7.85 6.54 14.78
N HIS A 131 9.06 7.04 14.60
CA HIS A 131 10.17 7.09 15.54
C HIS A 131 10.36 5.78 16.33
N ALA A 132 10.41 4.67 15.63
CA ALA A 132 10.57 3.34 16.18
C ALA A 132 11.85 2.66 15.66
N ASN A 133 12.30 1.66 16.40
CA ASN A 133 13.34 0.75 15.97
C ASN A 133 12.68 -0.58 15.55
N TRP A 134 13.13 -1.18 14.47
CA TRP A 134 12.53 -2.39 13.91
C TRP A 134 12.67 -3.61 14.83
N GLU A 135 13.78 -3.72 15.56
CA GLU A 135 13.97 -4.78 16.56
C GLU A 135 12.90 -4.68 17.66
N THR A 136 12.70 -3.47 18.20
CA THR A 136 11.66 -3.22 19.21
C THR A 136 10.25 -3.45 18.67
N VAL A 137 9.96 -3.10 17.41
CA VAL A 137 8.68 -3.40 16.78
C VAL A 137 8.47 -4.90 16.65
N ALA A 138 9.48 -5.64 16.19
CA ALA A 138 9.43 -7.09 16.07
C ALA A 138 9.20 -7.75 17.44
N GLU A 139 9.90 -7.31 18.48
CA GLU A 139 9.71 -7.79 19.86
C GLU A 139 8.29 -7.55 20.39
N LYS A 140 7.71 -6.35 20.16
CA LYS A 140 6.34 -6.04 20.56
C LYS A 140 5.31 -6.96 19.87
N LEU A 141 5.50 -7.24 18.59
CA LEU A 141 4.63 -8.16 17.85
C LEU A 141 4.86 -9.60 18.27
N GLN A 142 6.11 -10.02 18.47
CA GLN A 142 6.46 -11.36 18.93
C GLN A 142 5.88 -11.68 20.31
N ALA A 143 5.82 -10.70 21.21
CA ALA A 143 5.23 -10.84 22.54
C ALA A 143 3.69 -10.89 22.53
N SER A 144 3.06 -10.60 21.40
CA SER A 144 1.60 -10.66 21.26
C SER A 144 1.12 -12.11 21.09
N PRO A 145 0.04 -12.53 21.76
CA PRO A 145 -0.44 -13.92 21.67
C PRO A 145 -0.88 -14.34 20.27
N GLU A 146 -1.20 -13.41 19.40
CA GLU A 146 -1.81 -13.68 18.08
C GLU A 146 -0.84 -13.56 16.90
N TYR A 147 0.16 -12.68 16.96
CA TYR A 147 1.00 -12.41 15.80
C TYR A 147 1.90 -13.57 15.38
N PRO A 148 2.56 -14.33 16.29
CA PRO A 148 3.37 -15.45 15.86
C PRO A 148 2.61 -16.46 14.99
N ASP A 149 1.36 -16.76 15.34
CA ASP A 149 0.52 -17.68 14.57
C ASP A 149 0.10 -17.07 13.22
N LEU A 150 -0.20 -15.76 13.16
CA LEU A 150 -0.53 -15.07 11.90
C LEU A 150 0.67 -15.04 10.96
N PHE A 151 1.88 -14.79 11.46
CA PHE A 151 3.09 -14.85 10.65
C PHE A 151 3.39 -16.27 10.18
N LEU A 152 3.17 -17.27 11.03
CA LEU A 152 3.31 -18.69 10.64
C LEU A 152 2.34 -19.03 9.50
N GLN A 153 1.10 -18.58 9.56
CA GLN A 153 0.10 -18.79 8.51
C GLN A 153 0.47 -18.06 7.21
N ALA A 154 0.94 -16.82 7.31
CA ALA A 154 1.24 -15.99 6.14
C ALA A 154 2.56 -16.34 5.46
N PHE A 155 3.58 -16.77 6.21
CA PHE A 155 4.96 -16.92 5.69
C PHE A 155 5.64 -18.24 6.07
N GLY A 156 4.97 -19.13 6.81
CA GLY A 156 5.58 -20.36 7.30
C GLY A 156 6.63 -20.15 8.39
N ASN A 157 6.70 -18.96 8.97
CA ASN A 157 7.66 -18.60 10.00
C ASN A 157 6.98 -17.81 11.12
N SER A 158 7.14 -18.25 12.37
CA SER A 158 6.62 -17.57 13.56
C SER A 158 7.62 -16.58 14.19
N GLU A 159 8.86 -16.54 13.72
CA GLU A 159 9.86 -15.54 14.11
C GLU A 159 9.62 -14.26 13.29
N ILE A 160 9.31 -13.18 14.00
CA ILE A 160 8.89 -11.92 13.39
C ILE A 160 10.10 -11.02 13.19
N ASP A 161 10.28 -10.53 11.95
CA ASP A 161 11.28 -9.54 11.61
C ASP A 161 10.71 -8.43 10.70
N SER A 162 11.52 -7.41 10.47
CA SER A 162 11.13 -6.28 9.63
C SER A 162 10.83 -6.69 8.19
N VAL A 163 11.48 -7.73 7.67
CA VAL A 163 11.28 -8.21 6.30
C VAL A 163 9.89 -8.82 6.14
N LEU A 164 9.47 -9.66 7.07
CA LEU A 164 8.14 -10.28 7.05
C LEU A 164 7.04 -9.24 7.31
N ILE A 165 7.27 -8.28 8.22
CA ILE A 165 6.34 -7.20 8.49
C ILE A 165 6.10 -6.36 7.23
N THR A 166 7.17 -5.92 6.56
CA THR A 166 7.05 -5.09 5.36
C THR A 166 6.51 -5.86 4.16
N LYS A 167 6.79 -7.16 4.03
CA LYS A 167 6.16 -8.03 3.04
C LYS A 167 4.64 -8.07 3.22
N ALA A 168 4.16 -8.28 4.44
CA ALA A 168 2.73 -8.29 4.72
C ALA A 168 2.07 -6.93 4.42
N LEU A 169 2.67 -5.82 4.86
CA LEU A 169 2.20 -4.47 4.54
C LEU A 169 2.09 -4.26 3.04
N ALA A 170 3.13 -4.59 2.28
CA ALA A 170 3.16 -4.45 0.82
C ALA A 170 2.13 -5.34 0.11
N GLN A 171 1.85 -6.56 0.61
CA GLN A 171 0.76 -7.37 0.08
C GLN A 171 -0.59 -6.67 0.22
N PHE A 172 -0.90 -6.15 1.42
CA PHE A 172 -2.13 -5.40 1.64
C PHE A 172 -2.20 -4.13 0.78
N GLU A 173 -1.15 -3.33 0.72
CA GLU A 173 -1.12 -2.08 -0.04
C GLU A 173 -1.34 -2.32 -1.54
N ARG A 174 -0.85 -3.42 -2.10
CA ARG A 174 -1.10 -3.83 -3.50
C ARG A 174 -2.57 -4.16 -3.78
N THR A 175 -3.37 -4.48 -2.76
CA THR A 175 -4.81 -4.71 -2.91
C THR A 175 -5.65 -3.44 -2.90
N LEU A 176 -5.05 -2.28 -2.61
CA LEU A 176 -5.75 -1.00 -2.59
C LEU A 176 -5.94 -0.48 -4.01
N ILE A 177 -7.04 -0.87 -4.64
CA ILE A 177 -7.35 -0.54 -6.03
C ILE A 177 -8.48 0.47 -6.10
N SER A 178 -8.28 1.51 -6.90
CA SER A 178 -9.28 2.53 -7.25
C SER A 178 -9.46 2.54 -8.77
N GLY A 179 -10.54 1.97 -9.27
CA GLY A 179 -10.81 1.84 -10.70
C GLY A 179 -12.30 1.99 -11.04
N ASN A 180 -13.05 2.75 -10.22
CA ASN A 180 -14.48 2.98 -10.42
C ASN A 180 -14.87 4.46 -10.16
N SER A 181 -13.96 5.40 -10.45
CA SER A 181 -14.27 6.83 -10.43
C SER A 181 -15.27 7.18 -11.55
N LYS A 182 -15.82 8.38 -11.50
CA LYS A 182 -16.65 8.87 -12.63
C LYS A 182 -15.87 8.88 -13.94
N PHE A 183 -14.57 9.19 -13.89
CA PHE A 183 -13.71 9.20 -15.07
C PHE A 183 -13.45 7.77 -15.58
N ASP A 184 -13.20 6.80 -14.70
CA ASP A 184 -13.05 5.38 -15.10
C ASP A 184 -14.32 4.88 -15.79
N ARG A 185 -15.50 5.19 -15.26
CA ARG A 185 -16.78 4.84 -15.85
C ARG A 185 -17.05 5.57 -17.18
N TYR A 186 -16.56 6.80 -17.33
CA TYR A 186 -16.58 7.51 -18.61
C TYR A 186 -15.72 6.82 -19.66
N LEU A 187 -14.50 6.40 -19.30
CA LEU A 187 -13.61 5.66 -20.19
C LEU A 187 -14.16 4.28 -20.59
N ASN A 188 -14.97 3.67 -19.73
CA ASN A 188 -15.71 2.44 -20.03
C ASN A 188 -16.99 2.67 -20.83
N GLY A 189 -17.39 3.91 -21.11
CA GLY A 189 -18.63 4.24 -21.80
C GLY A 189 -19.89 4.10 -20.96
N GLU A 190 -19.77 3.99 -19.64
CA GLU A 190 -20.88 3.77 -18.70
C GLU A 190 -21.54 5.08 -18.25
N THR A 191 -20.89 6.22 -18.44
CA THR A 191 -21.40 7.55 -18.10
C THR A 191 -20.85 8.62 -19.02
N THR A 192 -21.35 9.84 -18.90
CA THR A 192 -20.87 11.01 -19.66
C THR A 192 -20.29 12.05 -18.71
N LEU A 193 -19.34 12.82 -19.22
CA LEU A 193 -18.83 14.01 -18.54
C LEU A 193 -19.81 15.17 -18.73
N THR A 194 -19.91 16.03 -17.72
CA THR A 194 -20.59 17.32 -17.87
C THR A 194 -19.82 18.21 -18.86
N PRO A 195 -20.45 19.28 -19.43
CA PRO A 195 -19.73 20.21 -20.31
C PRO A 195 -18.45 20.79 -19.67
N GLN A 196 -18.50 21.09 -18.38
CA GLN A 196 -17.34 21.62 -17.65
C GLN A 196 -16.22 20.59 -17.46
N GLU A 197 -16.57 19.34 -17.11
CA GLU A 197 -15.60 18.24 -17.00
C GLU A 197 -14.98 17.93 -18.36
N SER A 198 -15.78 17.91 -19.44
CA SER A 198 -15.27 17.73 -20.81
C SER A 198 -14.33 18.87 -21.23
N ALA A 199 -14.66 20.10 -20.89
CA ALA A 199 -13.78 21.24 -21.15
C ALA A 199 -12.45 21.11 -20.37
N GLY A 200 -12.52 20.69 -19.10
CA GLY A 200 -11.33 20.43 -18.28
C GLY A 200 -10.47 19.31 -18.86
N PHE A 201 -11.10 18.21 -19.28
CA PHE A 201 -10.40 17.09 -19.92
C PHE A 201 -9.72 17.51 -21.24
N ASN A 202 -10.39 18.31 -22.06
CA ASN A 202 -9.79 18.83 -23.28
C ASN A 202 -8.56 19.73 -22.99
N VAL A 203 -8.60 20.55 -21.94
CA VAL A 203 -7.43 21.35 -21.51
C VAL A 203 -6.31 20.45 -21.01
N PHE A 204 -6.65 19.40 -20.23
CA PHE A 204 -5.68 18.43 -19.73
C PHE A 204 -4.93 17.72 -20.86
N MET A 205 -5.61 17.40 -21.96
CA MET A 205 -5.08 16.68 -23.13
C MET A 205 -4.47 17.58 -24.19
N ASP A 206 -4.56 18.90 -24.07
CA ASP A 206 -4.11 19.86 -25.09
C ASP A 206 -2.69 20.32 -24.78
N GLU A 207 -1.72 19.92 -25.64
CA GLU A 207 -0.30 20.29 -25.52
C GLU A 207 -0.07 21.81 -25.50
N ALA A 208 -0.94 22.56 -26.16
CA ALA A 208 -0.84 24.03 -26.22
C ALA A 208 -1.46 24.72 -24.99
N LYS A 209 -2.11 23.99 -24.10
CA LYS A 209 -2.81 24.55 -22.91
C LYS A 209 -2.32 23.95 -21.61
N GLY A 210 -2.85 22.77 -21.24
CA GLY A 210 -2.54 22.14 -19.95
C GLY A 210 -1.33 21.24 -20.00
N ASP A 211 -1.21 20.50 -21.09
CA ASP A 211 -0.14 19.53 -21.32
C ASP A 211 0.08 18.54 -20.16
N CYS A 212 -0.99 18.25 -19.42
CA CYS A 212 -0.90 17.49 -18.18
C CYS A 212 -0.73 15.97 -18.43
N PHE A 213 -1.23 15.49 -19.57
CA PHE A 213 -1.31 14.06 -19.88
C PHE A 213 0.05 13.39 -20.08
N HIS A 214 1.08 14.12 -20.45
CA HIS A 214 2.43 13.56 -20.57
C HIS A 214 2.97 13.02 -19.22
N CYS A 215 2.57 13.66 -18.11
CA CYS A 215 2.96 13.23 -16.77
C CYS A 215 1.84 12.52 -16.00
N HIS A 216 0.56 12.78 -16.36
CA HIS A 216 -0.59 12.34 -15.57
C HIS A 216 -1.51 11.36 -16.32
N GLY A 217 -1.00 10.67 -17.33
CA GLY A 217 -1.72 9.66 -18.08
C GLY A 217 -2.77 10.24 -19.04
N SER A 218 -3.41 9.36 -19.79
CA SER A 218 -4.35 9.68 -20.85
C SER A 218 -5.55 8.73 -20.84
N ASP A 219 -6.48 8.90 -21.77
CA ASP A 219 -7.57 7.98 -22.05
C ASP A 219 -7.11 6.56 -22.48
N ASN A 220 -5.89 6.45 -23.00
CA ASN A 220 -5.27 5.17 -23.37
C ASN A 220 -4.41 4.58 -22.26
N ASN A 221 -3.99 5.38 -21.29
CA ASN A 221 -3.29 4.95 -20.08
C ASN A 221 -3.91 5.70 -18.89
N PRO A 222 -4.99 5.18 -18.31
CA PRO A 222 -5.74 5.84 -17.23
C PRO A 222 -4.97 5.94 -15.92
N LEU A 223 -3.86 5.24 -15.81
CA LEU A 223 -2.91 5.38 -14.70
C LEU A 223 -1.66 6.05 -15.23
N TRP A 224 -1.18 7.00 -14.47
CA TRP A 224 0.15 7.54 -14.61
C TRP A 224 0.96 7.17 -13.37
N THR A 225 2.20 7.02 -13.52
CA THR A 225 3.14 6.63 -12.46
C THR A 225 4.13 7.75 -12.21
#